data_c3fcc34137732860262008e47053928f
#
_entry.id   c3fcc34137732860262008e47053928f
#
_cell.length_a   1.000
_cell.length_b   1.000
_cell.length_c   1.000
_cell.angle_alpha   90.00
_cell.angle_beta   90.00
_cell.angle_gamma   90.00
#
_symmetry.space_group_name_H-M   'P 1'
#
loop_
_entity.id
_entity.type
_entity.pdbx_description
1 polymer ?
#
loop_
_entity_poly.entity_id
_entity_poly.type
_entity_poly.pdbx_seq_one_letter_code
_entity_poly.pdbx_strand_id
1 'polypeptide(L)'
;MPSSNPPEISSKMREYLSGMGNLSKPKSKLGMSLVDERANLDSFMSRLPIPEQVVFEDLTLGGRPAKKVLPNDLAADGAVLFFHGGGYRVGSLDGYKSFMAYLALACGVPVYGLDYRLSPEHPYPAALTDAVSAFVEL
;
A
#
# COMPACT_ATOMS: atom_id res chain seq x y z
N MET A 1 -20.61 -30.66 5.99
CA MET A 1 -20.95 -29.28 5.58
C MET A 1 -20.06 -28.35 6.37
N PRO A 2 -19.16 -27.54 5.75
CA PRO A 2 -18.44 -26.55 6.50
C PRO A 2 -19.38 -25.45 7.01
N SER A 3 -19.20 -25.04 8.25
CA SER A 3 -19.99 -24.01 8.92
C SER A 3 -20.05 -22.72 8.06
N SER A 4 -21.26 -22.24 7.77
CA SER A 4 -21.54 -21.05 6.97
C SER A 4 -21.36 -19.73 7.74
N ASN A 5 -20.82 -19.76 8.94
CA ASN A 5 -20.52 -18.54 9.68
C ASN A 5 -19.17 -17.97 9.24
N PRO A 6 -19.11 -16.67 8.88
CA PRO A 6 -17.84 -16.01 8.61
C PRO A 6 -16.94 -16.11 9.85
N PRO A 7 -15.60 -16.18 9.68
CA PRO A 7 -14.68 -16.27 10.80
C PRO A 7 -14.87 -15.09 11.75
N GLU A 8 -14.91 -15.38 13.05
CA GLU A 8 -15.10 -14.35 14.07
C GLU A 8 -13.91 -13.39 14.07
N ILE A 9 -14.18 -12.11 13.87
CA ILE A 9 -13.16 -11.05 13.87
C ILE A 9 -12.55 -10.96 15.28
N SER A 10 -11.22 -11.04 15.36
CA SER A 10 -10.50 -10.94 16.64
C SER A 10 -10.81 -9.63 17.39
N SER A 11 -10.69 -9.65 18.72
CA SER A 11 -10.92 -8.45 19.55
C SER A 11 -10.00 -7.28 19.13
N LYS A 12 -8.73 -7.58 18.81
CA LYS A 12 -7.78 -6.59 18.28
C LYS A 12 -8.21 -5.98 16.95
N MET A 13 -8.79 -6.78 16.05
CA MET A 13 -9.30 -6.26 14.78
C MET A 13 -10.55 -5.40 14.99
N ARG A 14 -11.43 -5.75 15.93
CA ARG A 14 -12.58 -4.90 16.28
C ARG A 14 -12.16 -3.57 16.86
N GLU A 15 -11.17 -3.56 17.74
CA GLU A 15 -10.58 -2.34 18.30
C GLU A 15 -9.96 -1.46 17.21
N TYR A 16 -9.20 -2.05 16.30
CA TYR A 16 -8.63 -1.37 15.14
C TYR A 16 -9.71 -0.76 14.24
N LEU A 17 -10.73 -1.53 13.89
CA LEU A 17 -11.84 -1.06 13.05
C LEU A 17 -12.66 0.04 13.73
N SER A 18 -12.86 -0.03 15.06
CA SER A 18 -13.55 1.03 15.82
C SER A 18 -12.72 2.31 15.87
N GLY A 19 -11.40 2.19 16.01
CA GLY A 19 -10.46 3.30 15.91
C GLY A 19 -10.48 3.97 14.54
N MET A 20 -10.56 3.18 13.47
CA MET A 20 -10.72 3.71 12.10
C MET A 20 -12.04 4.43 11.89
N GLY A 21 -13.13 3.96 12.51
CA GLY A 21 -14.45 4.63 12.44
C GLY A 21 -14.45 6.04 13.06
N ASN A 22 -13.57 6.28 14.02
CA ASN A 22 -13.36 7.58 14.66
C ASN A 22 -12.35 8.49 13.93
N LEU A 23 -11.57 7.93 12.97
CA LEU A 23 -10.78 8.74 12.06
C LEU A 23 -11.78 9.43 11.13
N SER A 24 -11.92 10.74 11.29
CA SER A 24 -12.73 11.56 10.38
C SER A 24 -12.40 11.16 8.95
N LYS A 25 -13.40 10.62 8.24
CA LYS A 25 -13.24 10.34 6.80
C LYS A 25 -12.62 11.58 6.18
N PRO A 26 -11.56 11.47 5.36
CA PRO A 26 -11.04 12.62 4.67
C PRO A 26 -12.24 13.29 3.99
N LYS A 27 -12.52 14.53 4.38
CA LYS A 27 -13.63 15.28 3.80
C LYS A 27 -13.30 15.41 2.32
N SER A 28 -13.92 14.60 1.49
CA SER A 28 -13.98 14.84 0.05
C SER A 28 -14.69 16.18 -0.10
N LYS A 29 -13.91 17.25 -0.09
CA LYS A 29 -14.45 18.57 -0.37
C LYS A 29 -14.71 18.60 -1.88
N LEU A 30 -15.96 18.61 -2.25
CA LEU A 30 -16.38 19.03 -3.59
C LEU A 30 -15.59 20.31 -3.95
N GLY A 31 -14.71 20.25 -4.96
CA GLY A 31 -13.88 21.38 -5.38
C GLY A 31 -12.38 21.30 -5.01
N MET A 32 -11.89 20.23 -4.39
CA MET A 32 -10.46 20.03 -4.16
C MET A 32 -9.74 19.67 -5.47
N SER A 33 -8.57 20.25 -5.70
CA SER A 33 -7.76 19.86 -6.87
C SER A 33 -7.22 18.43 -6.71
N LEU A 34 -6.93 17.76 -7.83
CA LEU A 34 -6.33 16.42 -7.81
C LEU A 34 -4.97 16.41 -7.08
N VAL A 35 -4.22 17.48 -7.21
CA VAL A 35 -2.93 17.64 -6.52
C VAL A 35 -3.13 17.65 -5.01
N ASP A 36 -4.13 18.39 -4.53
CA ASP A 36 -4.45 18.45 -3.10
C ASP A 36 -5.01 17.12 -2.59
N GLU A 37 -5.83 16.41 -3.39
CA GLU A 37 -6.32 15.07 -3.04
C GLU A 37 -5.16 14.09 -2.83
N ARG A 38 -4.18 14.09 -3.74
CA ARG A 38 -2.97 13.25 -3.64
C ARG A 38 -2.14 13.60 -2.41
N ALA A 39 -1.83 14.89 -2.23
CA ALA A 39 -1.06 15.36 -1.08
C ALA A 39 -1.75 15.05 0.26
N ASN A 40 -3.07 15.15 0.34
CA ASN A 40 -3.83 14.84 1.54
C ASN A 40 -3.79 13.35 1.88
N LEU A 41 -3.93 12.47 0.89
CA LEU A 41 -3.84 11.03 1.13
C LEU A 41 -2.43 10.65 1.57
N ASP A 42 -1.41 11.12 0.87
CA ASP A 42 -0.01 10.82 1.20
C ASP A 42 0.36 11.34 2.60
N SER A 43 -0.06 12.55 2.95
CA SER A 43 0.10 13.11 4.28
C SER A 43 -0.62 12.29 5.36
N PHE A 44 -1.78 11.73 5.06
CA PHE A 44 -2.52 10.88 5.98
C PHE A 44 -1.82 9.53 6.16
N MET A 45 -1.40 8.89 5.08
CA MET A 45 -0.78 7.57 5.10
C MET A 45 0.61 7.58 5.72
N SER A 46 1.36 8.67 5.57
CA SER A 46 2.72 8.83 6.11
C SER A 46 2.78 9.18 7.61
N ARG A 47 1.64 9.22 8.31
CA ARG A 47 1.60 9.58 9.75
C ARG A 47 2.23 8.54 10.67
N LEU A 48 2.24 7.29 10.27
CA LEU A 48 2.89 6.23 11.05
C LEU A 48 4.41 6.37 10.93
N PRO A 49 5.15 6.22 12.04
CA PRO A 49 6.61 6.22 11.98
C PRO A 49 7.10 5.03 11.16
N ILE A 50 8.21 5.22 10.48
CA ILE A 50 8.89 4.12 9.79
C ILE A 50 9.73 3.38 10.82
N PRO A 51 9.58 2.04 10.96
CA PRO A 51 10.39 1.25 11.87
C PRO A 51 11.85 1.18 11.39
N GLU A 52 12.79 1.13 12.33
CA GLU A 52 14.24 1.09 12.04
C GLU A 52 14.72 -0.27 11.52
N GLN A 53 13.90 -1.32 11.65
CA GLN A 53 14.24 -2.70 11.30
C GLN A 53 14.05 -3.03 9.82
N VAL A 54 13.96 -2.03 8.95
CA VAL A 54 13.82 -2.22 7.51
C VAL A 54 14.80 -1.36 6.72
N VAL A 55 15.16 -1.82 5.52
CA VAL A 55 15.92 -1.05 4.54
C VAL A 55 15.06 -0.84 3.30
N PHE A 56 15.14 0.36 2.73
CA PHE A 56 14.46 0.72 1.48
C PHE A 56 15.45 0.76 0.33
N GLU A 57 15.09 0.15 -0.78
CA GLU A 57 15.83 0.18 -2.04
C GLU A 57 14.93 0.65 -3.17
N ASP A 58 15.37 1.64 -3.93
CA ASP A 58 14.67 2.06 -5.15
C ASP A 58 15.11 1.17 -6.32
N LEU A 59 14.17 0.73 -7.14
CA LEU A 59 14.41 -0.13 -8.30
C LEU A 59 13.38 0.14 -9.39
N THR A 60 13.54 -0.55 -10.50
CA THR A 60 12.54 -0.63 -11.57
C THR A 60 11.97 -2.04 -11.60
N LEU A 61 10.66 -2.16 -11.78
CA LEU A 61 9.96 -3.43 -11.88
C LEU A 61 8.84 -3.30 -12.93
N GLY A 62 8.82 -4.17 -13.92
CA GLY A 62 7.89 -4.09 -15.04
C GLY A 62 7.99 -2.78 -15.83
N GLY A 63 9.19 -2.20 -15.90
CA GLY A 63 9.43 -0.90 -16.54
C GLY A 63 8.89 0.31 -15.76
N ARG A 64 8.48 0.14 -14.50
CA ARG A 64 7.97 1.19 -13.62
C ARG A 64 8.86 1.39 -12.40
N PRO A 65 8.95 2.63 -11.86
CA PRO A 65 9.59 2.85 -10.58
C PRO A 65 8.95 1.97 -9.50
N ALA A 66 9.78 1.40 -8.68
CA ALA A 66 9.34 0.53 -7.59
C ALA A 66 10.23 0.75 -6.36
N LYS A 67 9.74 0.30 -5.21
CA LYS A 67 10.45 0.38 -3.96
C LYS A 67 10.41 -0.97 -3.27
N LYS A 68 11.58 -1.52 -2.97
CA LYS A 68 11.71 -2.73 -2.16
C LYS A 68 11.91 -2.33 -0.71
N VAL A 69 11.18 -2.98 0.16
CA VAL A 69 11.34 -2.89 1.61
C VAL A 69 11.84 -4.24 2.11
N LEU A 70 13.04 -4.24 2.65
CA LEU A 70 13.71 -5.45 3.14
C LEU A 70 13.73 -5.41 4.66
N PRO A 71 13.10 -6.37 5.37
CA PRO A 71 13.28 -6.49 6.82
C PRO A 71 14.70 -6.97 7.14
N ASN A 72 15.28 -6.50 8.25
CA ASN A 72 16.63 -6.89 8.68
C ASN A 72 16.74 -8.40 8.92
N ASP A 73 15.65 -9.01 9.40
CA ASP A 73 15.55 -10.44 9.62
C ASP A 73 14.51 -11.05 8.69
N LEU A 74 14.96 -11.91 7.78
CA LEU A 74 14.06 -12.67 6.91
C LEU A 74 13.61 -13.92 7.68
N ALA A 75 12.29 -14.09 7.81
CA ALA A 75 11.68 -15.21 8.53
C ALA A 75 11.12 -16.29 7.60
N ALA A 76 10.96 -16.00 6.31
CA ALA A 76 10.38 -16.91 5.33
C ALA A 76 10.96 -16.68 3.93
N ASP A 77 10.79 -17.66 3.06
CA ASP A 77 11.04 -17.53 1.63
C ASP A 77 9.84 -16.86 0.94
N GLY A 78 10.12 -16.09 -0.11
CA GLY A 78 9.11 -15.44 -0.94
C GLY A 78 9.19 -13.91 -0.90
N ALA A 79 8.19 -13.28 -1.48
CA ALA A 79 8.07 -11.83 -1.55
C ALA A 79 6.59 -11.42 -1.62
N VAL A 80 6.31 -10.19 -1.23
CA VAL A 80 4.99 -9.56 -1.42
C VAL A 80 5.11 -8.51 -2.51
N LEU A 81 4.29 -8.59 -3.55
CA LEU A 81 4.11 -7.50 -4.50
C LEU A 81 2.92 -6.64 -4.03
N PHE A 82 3.18 -5.38 -3.75
CA PHE A 82 2.23 -4.46 -3.14
C PHE A 82 1.80 -3.37 -4.12
N PHE A 83 0.50 -3.17 -4.22
CA PHE A 83 -0.12 -2.08 -4.96
C PHE A 83 -0.87 -1.19 -3.98
N HIS A 84 -0.45 0.08 -3.89
CA HIS A 84 -1.07 1.02 -2.95
C HIS A 84 -2.53 1.31 -3.30
N GLY A 85 -3.33 1.65 -2.28
CA GLY A 85 -4.70 2.08 -2.44
C GLY A 85 -4.83 3.52 -2.96
N GLY A 86 -6.06 3.93 -3.27
CA GLY A 86 -6.36 5.28 -3.74
C GLY A 86 -7.24 5.34 -4.97
N GLY A 87 -7.93 4.22 -5.31
CA GLY A 87 -8.88 4.15 -6.41
C GLY A 87 -8.27 4.42 -7.78
N TYR A 88 -7.01 4.05 -7.99
CA TYR A 88 -6.22 4.30 -9.20
C TYR A 88 -6.04 5.78 -9.56
N ARG A 89 -6.35 6.69 -8.64
CA ARG A 89 -6.38 8.14 -8.85
C ARG A 89 -5.39 8.88 -7.95
N VAL A 90 -5.24 8.42 -6.72
CA VAL A 90 -4.43 9.03 -5.67
C VAL A 90 -3.57 7.98 -4.97
N GLY A 91 -2.65 8.43 -4.11
CA GLY A 91 -1.68 7.57 -3.42
C GLY A 91 -0.33 7.54 -4.12
N SER A 92 0.69 7.17 -3.35
CA SER A 92 2.06 7.04 -3.82
C SER A 92 2.84 6.03 -2.97
N LEU A 93 3.97 5.55 -3.47
CA LEU A 93 4.88 4.71 -2.67
C LEU A 93 5.41 5.45 -1.44
N ASP A 94 5.63 6.76 -1.55
CA ASP A 94 6.14 7.56 -0.43
C ASP A 94 5.09 7.70 0.68
N GLY A 95 3.84 7.89 0.34
CA GLY A 95 2.74 7.89 1.31
C GLY A 95 2.62 6.54 2.04
N TYR A 96 2.81 5.44 1.32
CA TYR A 96 2.65 4.09 1.85
C TYR A 96 3.93 3.45 2.41
N LYS A 97 5.06 4.17 2.52
CA LYS A 97 6.33 3.65 3.07
C LYS A 97 6.18 2.96 4.42
N SER A 98 5.52 3.63 5.36
CA SER A 98 5.32 3.05 6.70
C SER A 98 4.49 1.78 6.64
N PHE A 99 3.42 1.76 5.86
CA PHE A 99 2.58 0.57 5.70
C PHE A 99 3.38 -0.60 5.12
N MET A 100 4.17 -0.37 4.05
CA MET A 100 5.03 -1.40 3.46
C MET A 100 6.07 -1.91 4.44
N ALA A 101 6.65 -1.03 5.28
CA ALA A 101 7.61 -1.42 6.30
C ALA A 101 7.00 -2.35 7.36
N TYR A 102 5.83 -2.01 7.89
CA TYR A 102 5.13 -2.90 8.82
C TYR A 102 4.67 -4.21 8.18
N LEU A 103 4.28 -4.17 6.92
CA LEU A 103 3.92 -5.38 6.16
C LEU A 103 5.13 -6.31 6.00
N ALA A 104 6.30 -5.76 5.64
CA ALA A 104 7.54 -6.53 5.51
C ALA A 104 7.94 -7.19 6.83
N LEU A 105 7.88 -6.45 7.95
CA LEU A 105 8.15 -6.99 9.28
C LEU A 105 7.15 -8.07 9.70
N ALA A 106 5.88 -7.86 9.43
CA ALA A 106 4.82 -8.81 9.80
C ALA A 106 4.90 -10.12 9.00
N CYS A 107 5.28 -10.04 7.73
CA CYS A 107 5.41 -11.21 6.86
C CYS A 107 6.81 -11.87 6.94
N GLY A 108 7.83 -11.14 7.37
CA GLY A 108 9.23 -11.61 7.39
C GLY A 108 9.82 -11.84 5.99
N VAL A 109 9.30 -11.16 4.97
CA VAL A 109 9.74 -11.26 3.58
C VAL A 109 9.86 -9.87 2.93
N PRO A 110 10.63 -9.72 1.84
CA PRO A 110 10.68 -8.47 1.10
C PRO A 110 9.29 -8.05 0.57
N VAL A 111 8.99 -6.75 0.64
CA VAL A 111 7.79 -6.15 0.03
C VAL A 111 8.23 -5.26 -1.13
N TYR A 112 7.70 -5.50 -2.31
CA TYR A 112 7.94 -4.71 -3.51
C TYR A 112 6.71 -3.85 -3.79
N GLY A 113 6.81 -2.54 -3.59
CA GLY A 113 5.76 -1.59 -3.94
C GLY A 113 5.98 -1.06 -5.36
N LEU A 114 4.92 -1.03 -6.16
CA LEU A 114 4.96 -0.52 -7.54
C LEU A 114 4.36 0.87 -7.63
N ASP A 115 5.07 1.81 -8.26
CA ASP A 115 4.56 3.13 -8.63
C ASP A 115 3.83 3.03 -9.98
N TYR A 116 2.66 2.39 -9.94
CA TYR A 116 1.83 2.20 -11.13
C TYR A 116 1.17 3.51 -11.57
N ARG A 117 0.88 3.62 -12.87
CA ARG A 117 0.29 4.81 -13.47
C ARG A 117 -1.14 5.04 -12.98
N LEU A 118 -1.43 6.31 -12.66
CA LEU A 118 -2.71 6.74 -12.10
C LEU A 118 -3.58 7.46 -13.13
N SER A 119 -4.88 7.36 -12.94
CA SER A 119 -5.90 8.14 -13.62
C SER A 119 -5.98 9.56 -13.00
N PRO A 120 -6.38 10.59 -13.75
CA PRO A 120 -6.84 10.58 -15.15
C PRO A 120 -5.71 10.63 -16.18
N GLU A 121 -4.46 10.86 -15.79
CA GLU A 121 -3.33 11.00 -16.72
C GLU A 121 -3.13 9.71 -17.53
N HIS A 122 -3.37 8.57 -16.89
CA HIS A 122 -3.25 7.24 -17.49
C HIS A 122 -4.48 6.40 -17.13
N PRO A 123 -5.54 6.47 -17.95
CA PRO A 123 -6.76 5.71 -17.66
C PRO A 123 -6.57 4.20 -17.84
N TYR A 124 -7.58 3.44 -17.42
CA TYR A 124 -7.63 2.00 -17.68
C TYR A 124 -7.27 1.67 -19.15
N PRO A 125 -6.44 0.66 -19.42
CA PRO A 125 -5.92 -0.34 -18.48
C PRO A 125 -4.49 -0.08 -17.96
N ALA A 126 -3.99 1.16 -17.95
CA ALA A 126 -2.58 1.47 -17.68
C ALA A 126 -2.06 0.84 -16.36
N ALA A 127 -2.76 1.05 -15.24
CA ALA A 127 -2.38 0.49 -13.94
C ALA A 127 -2.37 -1.05 -13.95
N LEU A 128 -3.35 -1.69 -14.61
CA LEU A 128 -3.42 -3.14 -14.75
C LEU A 128 -2.23 -3.68 -15.57
N THR A 129 -1.90 -3.02 -16.67
CA THR A 129 -0.74 -3.39 -17.50
C THR A 129 0.55 -3.30 -16.70
N ASP A 130 0.75 -2.22 -15.93
CA ASP A 130 1.92 -2.04 -15.08
C ASP A 130 2.00 -3.15 -14.02
N ALA A 131 0.88 -3.47 -13.37
CA ALA A 131 0.80 -4.50 -12.35
C ALA A 131 1.16 -5.90 -12.90
N VAL A 132 0.62 -6.25 -14.07
CA VAL A 132 0.94 -7.54 -14.73
C VAL A 132 2.41 -7.61 -15.15
N SER A 133 2.96 -6.52 -15.71
CA SER A 133 4.37 -6.48 -16.10
C SER A 133 5.30 -6.65 -14.90
N ALA A 134 4.99 -5.99 -13.78
CA ALA A 134 5.75 -6.12 -12.54
C ALA A 134 5.67 -7.54 -11.96
N PHE A 135 4.49 -8.16 -11.98
CA PHE A 135 4.30 -9.52 -11.49
C PHE A 135 5.07 -10.56 -12.29
N VAL A 136 5.16 -10.37 -13.61
CA VAL A 136 5.89 -11.30 -14.50
C VAL A 136 7.41 -11.18 -14.33
N GLU A 137 7.91 -10.00 -13.97
CA GLU A 137 9.34 -9.74 -13.76
C GLU A 137 9.82 -10.18 -12.37
N LEU A 138 8.96 -10.16 -11.35
CA LEU A 138 9.30 -10.52 -9.97
C LEU A 138 9.42 -12.03 -9.78
#